data_b0dd69f7b3c7646fd40e52220931cb56
#
_entry.id   b0dd69f7b3c7646fd40e52220931cb56
#
_cell.length_a   1.000
_cell.length_b   1.000
_cell.length_c   1.000
_cell.angle_alpha   90.00
_cell.angle_beta   90.00
_cell.angle_gamma   90.00
#
_symmetry.space_group_name_H-M   'P 1'
#
loop_
_entity.id
_entity.type
_entity.pdbx_description
1 polymer ?
#
loop_
_entity_poly.entity_id
_entity_poly.type
_entity_poly.pdbx_seq_one_letter_code
_entity_poly.pdbx_strand_id
1 'polypeptide(L)'
;DLVVNVKTVLTVNAKNVVPLENSFWVLYGQHDKPTYLEDAGGGQRLQRDNALKHVNNWRACLDIGSNIGQWTRPLAKKFKSVICFEPNPNFRECFAKNINEDNVIIWPYGLSDRSHSANQDYNSTILKDEEGDIECRTLDSFQLRNVDFIKIDVDGFEIPLLNGARETLLNNNAVINIEMKYDKRKHIAMKCVSILKDIGYRFIQRTKSDEIWLK
;
A
#
# COMPACT_ATOMS: atom_id res chain seq x y z
N ASP A 1 -19.66 -8.03 1.28
CA ASP A 1 -18.34 -8.40 1.86
C ASP A 1 -17.62 -9.34 0.91
N LEU A 2 -16.96 -8.78 -0.11
CA LEU A 2 -16.16 -9.57 -1.04
C LEU A 2 -14.71 -9.58 -0.53
N VAL A 3 -14.39 -10.55 0.32
CA VAL A 3 -12.99 -10.95 0.54
C VAL A 3 -12.52 -11.60 -0.76
N VAL A 4 -11.76 -10.87 -1.51
CA VAL A 4 -11.19 -11.40 -2.74
C VAL A 4 -9.89 -12.10 -2.39
N ASN A 5 -9.95 -13.41 -2.21
CA ASN A 5 -8.76 -14.25 -2.16
C ASN A 5 -8.02 -14.07 -3.49
N VAL A 6 -6.70 -13.93 -3.47
CA VAL A 6 -5.84 -13.75 -4.66
C VAL A 6 -6.15 -14.76 -5.77
N LYS A 7 -6.64 -15.94 -5.43
CA LYS A 7 -7.06 -17.00 -6.37
C LYS A 7 -8.40 -16.75 -7.07
N THR A 8 -9.21 -15.77 -6.66
CA THR A 8 -10.60 -15.60 -7.16
C THR A 8 -10.78 -14.44 -8.15
N VAL A 9 -9.78 -13.57 -8.36
CA VAL A 9 -9.92 -12.31 -9.13
C VAL A 9 -9.64 -12.43 -10.62
N LEU A 10 -9.25 -13.57 -11.15
CA LEU A 10 -8.59 -13.60 -12.43
C LEU A 10 -9.39 -14.21 -13.58
N THR A 11 -10.23 -13.40 -14.18
CA THR A 11 -10.47 -13.43 -15.61
C THR A 11 -10.37 -12.01 -16.16
N VAL A 12 -9.16 -11.47 -16.29
CA VAL A 12 -8.89 -10.21 -16.97
C VAL A 12 -7.92 -10.48 -18.11
N ASN A 13 -8.17 -9.84 -19.25
CA ASN A 13 -7.44 -10.01 -20.50
C ASN A 13 -5.91 -9.83 -20.31
N ALA A 14 -5.17 -10.91 -20.36
CA ALA A 14 -3.71 -11.00 -20.21
C ALA A 14 -2.87 -10.25 -21.28
N LYS A 15 -3.44 -9.30 -22.00
CA LYS A 15 -2.77 -8.64 -23.13
C LYS A 15 -1.79 -7.53 -22.72
N ASN A 16 -1.86 -7.05 -21.46
CA ASN A 16 -1.15 -5.85 -21.04
C ASN A 16 -0.09 -6.08 -19.95
N VAL A 17 0.22 -7.32 -19.59
CA VAL A 17 1.23 -7.64 -18.58
C VAL A 17 2.36 -8.47 -19.17
N VAL A 18 3.58 -8.16 -18.77
CA VAL A 18 4.81 -8.83 -19.24
C VAL A 18 5.69 -9.25 -18.07
N PRO A 19 6.37 -10.41 -18.16
CA PRO A 19 7.31 -10.82 -17.13
C PRO A 19 8.62 -10.05 -17.25
N LEU A 20 9.26 -9.80 -16.10
CA LEU A 20 10.64 -9.34 -16.00
C LEU A 20 11.56 -10.53 -15.71
N GLU A 21 12.86 -10.36 -15.97
CA GLU A 21 13.90 -11.36 -15.66
C GLU A 21 13.96 -11.72 -14.17
N ASN A 22 13.64 -10.76 -13.29
CA ASN A 22 13.56 -10.97 -11.84
C ASN A 22 12.30 -11.71 -11.36
N SER A 23 11.52 -12.32 -12.28
CA SER A 23 10.26 -13.04 -12.03
C SER A 23 9.08 -12.20 -11.54
N PHE A 24 9.12 -10.88 -11.66
CA PHE A 24 7.94 -10.03 -11.49
C PHE A 24 7.22 -9.79 -12.82
N TRP A 25 5.90 -9.71 -12.75
CA TRP A 25 5.05 -9.27 -13.85
C TRP A 25 4.71 -7.80 -13.68
N VAL A 26 4.79 -7.05 -14.76
CA VAL A 26 4.53 -5.61 -14.81
C VAL A 26 3.62 -5.26 -15.98
N LEU A 27 3.04 -4.06 -15.96
CA LEU A 27 2.29 -3.57 -17.11
C LEU A 27 3.21 -3.32 -18.30
N TYR A 28 2.73 -3.65 -19.50
CA TYR A 28 3.43 -3.31 -20.74
C TYR A 28 3.68 -1.80 -20.80
N GLY A 29 4.89 -1.39 -21.16
CA GLY A 29 5.32 0.01 -21.14
C GLY A 29 5.83 0.51 -19.78
N GLN A 30 5.84 -0.35 -18.75
CA GLN A 30 6.47 -0.04 -17.45
C GLN A 30 7.66 -0.94 -17.11
N HIS A 31 8.00 -1.86 -18.02
CA HIS A 31 9.04 -2.88 -17.82
C HIS A 31 10.46 -2.30 -17.68
N ASP A 32 10.70 -1.08 -18.13
CA ASP A 32 11.97 -0.35 -18.05
C ASP A 32 12.07 0.57 -16.83
N LYS A 33 11.03 0.65 -15.99
CA LYS A 33 11.08 1.47 -14.77
C LYS A 33 12.09 0.89 -13.78
N PRO A 34 13.06 1.69 -13.30
CA PRO A 34 14.10 1.22 -12.37
C PRO A 34 13.54 0.57 -11.10
N THR A 35 12.40 1.04 -10.61
CA THR A 35 11.72 0.49 -9.44
C THR A 35 11.27 -0.95 -9.60
N TYR A 36 11.08 -1.43 -10.83
CA TYR A 36 10.67 -2.80 -11.12
C TYR A 36 11.84 -3.69 -11.53
N LEU A 37 12.95 -3.12 -12.01
CA LEU A 37 14.14 -3.86 -12.46
C LEU A 37 15.02 -4.36 -11.31
N GLU A 38 14.96 -3.70 -10.14
CA GLU A 38 15.68 -4.19 -8.96
C GLU A 38 15.03 -5.49 -8.45
N ASP A 39 15.83 -6.36 -7.85
CA ASP A 39 15.46 -7.71 -7.42
C ASP A 39 14.24 -7.76 -6.48
N ALA A 40 13.79 -8.96 -6.14
CA ALA A 40 12.60 -9.24 -5.35
C ALA A 40 12.52 -8.44 -4.03
N GLY A 41 12.00 -7.25 -4.09
CA GLY A 41 11.91 -6.27 -3.01
C GLY A 41 12.04 -4.85 -3.53
N GLY A 42 12.39 -4.69 -4.82
CA GLY A 42 12.40 -3.42 -5.53
C GLY A 42 13.33 -2.37 -4.93
N GLY A 43 13.36 -1.21 -5.56
CA GLY A 43 14.14 -0.06 -5.11
C GLY A 43 13.79 0.49 -3.72
N GLN A 44 12.82 -0.10 -3.04
CA GLN A 44 12.38 0.27 -1.68
C GLN A 44 12.83 -0.74 -0.61
N ARG A 45 13.73 -1.68 -0.93
CA ARG A 45 14.22 -2.69 0.02
C ARG A 45 14.81 -2.06 1.29
N LEU A 46 15.64 -1.03 1.15
CA LEU A 46 16.25 -0.36 2.29
C LEU A 46 15.21 0.29 3.22
N GLN A 47 14.18 0.93 2.66
CA GLN A 47 13.08 1.53 3.41
C GLN A 47 12.34 0.46 4.20
N ARG A 48 11.95 -0.63 3.54
CA ARG A 48 11.26 -1.76 4.17
C ARG A 48 12.09 -2.40 5.28
N ASP A 49 13.35 -2.73 5.01
CA ASP A 49 14.21 -3.42 5.97
C ASP A 49 14.47 -2.54 7.21
N ASN A 50 14.59 -1.21 7.04
CA ASN A 50 14.70 -0.29 8.16
C ASN A 50 13.40 -0.20 8.99
N ALA A 51 12.23 -0.14 8.34
CA ALA A 51 10.96 -0.08 9.03
C ALA A 51 10.70 -1.36 9.85
N LEU A 52 11.00 -2.52 9.27
CA LEU A 52 10.78 -3.82 9.91
C LEU A 52 11.66 -4.07 11.14
N LYS A 53 12.75 -3.32 11.35
CA LYS A 53 13.56 -3.39 12.59
C LYS A 53 12.78 -2.96 13.84
N HIS A 54 11.72 -2.19 13.68
CA HIS A 54 10.90 -1.67 14.77
C HIS A 54 9.66 -2.52 15.05
N VAL A 55 9.42 -3.58 14.26
CA VAL A 55 8.28 -4.48 14.42
C VAL A 55 8.62 -5.55 15.45
N ASN A 56 7.81 -5.63 16.52
CA ASN A 56 7.99 -6.60 17.60
C ASN A 56 7.10 -7.84 17.46
N ASN A 57 5.95 -7.71 16.79
CA ASN A 57 5.01 -8.80 16.55
C ASN A 57 4.74 -8.91 15.05
N TRP A 58 4.43 -10.11 14.60
CA TRP A 58 4.29 -10.43 13.19
C TRP A 58 2.91 -11.03 12.88
N ARG A 59 1.84 -10.46 13.49
CA ARG A 59 0.47 -10.97 13.36
C ARG A 59 -0.14 -10.57 12.02
N ALA A 60 -0.40 -9.29 11.84
CA ALA A 60 -0.93 -8.75 10.59
C ALA A 60 -0.18 -7.50 10.17
N CYS A 61 -0.08 -7.29 8.86
CA CYS A 61 0.37 -6.04 8.29
C CYS A 61 -0.58 -5.56 7.18
N LEU A 62 -0.57 -4.25 6.96
CA LEU A 62 -1.27 -3.60 5.86
C LEU A 62 -0.25 -3.12 4.83
N ASP A 63 -0.51 -3.42 3.56
CA ASP A 63 0.22 -2.88 2.40
C ASP A 63 -0.74 -2.01 1.59
N ILE A 64 -0.74 -0.71 1.89
CA ILE A 64 -1.67 0.26 1.29
C ILE A 64 -0.99 0.94 0.11
N GLY A 65 -1.60 0.80 -1.08
CA GLY A 65 -0.97 1.07 -2.36
C GLY A 65 0.00 -0.05 -2.72
N SER A 66 -0.51 -1.30 -2.70
CA SER A 66 0.33 -2.49 -2.88
C SER A 66 0.86 -2.66 -4.30
N ASN A 67 0.31 -1.91 -5.27
CA ASN A 67 0.75 -1.90 -6.65
C ASN A 67 0.87 -3.34 -7.20
N ILE A 68 2.00 -3.73 -7.75
CA ILE A 68 2.26 -5.08 -8.28
C ILE A 68 2.75 -6.11 -7.23
N GLY A 69 2.77 -5.72 -5.92
CA GLY A 69 3.11 -6.63 -4.82
C GLY A 69 4.59 -6.64 -4.39
N GLN A 70 5.37 -5.62 -4.74
CA GLN A 70 6.81 -5.57 -4.41
C GLN A 70 7.09 -5.54 -2.89
N TRP A 71 6.26 -4.86 -2.10
CA TRP A 71 6.32 -4.93 -0.64
C TRP A 71 5.61 -6.17 -0.11
N THR A 72 4.47 -6.52 -0.68
CA THR A 72 3.65 -7.64 -0.23
C THR A 72 4.43 -8.95 -0.18
N ARG A 73 5.14 -9.31 -1.25
CA ARG A 73 5.86 -10.59 -1.36
C ARG A 73 6.86 -10.84 -0.23
N PRO A 74 7.76 -9.91 0.14
CA PRO A 74 8.62 -10.09 1.32
C PRO A 74 7.88 -9.97 2.66
N LEU A 75 6.78 -9.19 2.77
CA LEU A 75 5.97 -9.10 3.98
C LEU A 75 5.25 -10.42 4.26
N ALA A 76 4.72 -11.08 3.24
CA ALA A 76 4.03 -12.36 3.37
C ALA A 76 4.91 -13.48 3.95
N LYS A 77 6.23 -13.38 3.79
CA LYS A 77 7.20 -14.31 4.39
C LYS A 77 7.43 -14.08 5.89
N LYS A 78 6.97 -12.96 6.42
CA LYS A 78 7.23 -12.55 7.81
C LYS A 78 5.96 -12.48 8.66
N PHE A 79 4.87 -11.97 8.11
CA PHE A 79 3.61 -11.79 8.83
C PHE A 79 2.69 -13.00 8.67
N LYS A 80 1.88 -13.28 9.70
CA LYS A 80 0.85 -14.34 9.63
C LYS A 80 -0.26 -13.98 8.65
N SER A 81 -0.54 -12.68 8.46
CA SER A 81 -1.52 -12.17 7.51
C SER A 81 -1.05 -10.86 6.90
N VAL A 82 -1.24 -10.71 5.60
CA VAL A 82 -0.97 -9.46 4.86
C VAL A 82 -2.26 -9.02 4.18
N ILE A 83 -2.70 -7.82 4.49
CA ILE A 83 -3.92 -7.22 3.93
C ILE A 83 -3.50 -6.06 3.03
N CYS A 84 -3.81 -6.19 1.76
CA CYS A 84 -3.40 -5.27 0.71
C CYS A 84 -4.58 -4.45 0.21
N PHE A 85 -4.31 -3.20 -0.16
CA PHE A 85 -5.27 -2.32 -0.83
C PHE A 85 -4.64 -1.77 -2.11
N GLU A 86 -5.27 -2.07 -3.24
CA GLU A 86 -4.86 -1.58 -4.56
C GLU A 86 -6.09 -1.33 -5.43
N PRO A 87 -6.45 -0.07 -5.69
CA PRO A 87 -7.65 0.25 -6.46
C PRO A 87 -7.51 -0.03 -7.97
N ASN A 88 -6.29 0.04 -8.54
CA ASN A 88 -6.09 -0.10 -9.96
C ASN A 88 -6.22 -1.57 -10.43
N PRO A 89 -7.19 -1.91 -11.29
CA PRO A 89 -7.39 -3.29 -11.73
C PRO A 89 -6.19 -3.85 -12.50
N ASN A 90 -5.44 -3.02 -13.20
CA ASN A 90 -4.28 -3.48 -13.98
C ASN A 90 -3.08 -3.82 -13.09
N PHE A 91 -2.87 -3.05 -12.01
CA PHE A 91 -1.87 -3.42 -11.01
C PHE A 91 -2.27 -4.68 -10.25
N ARG A 92 -3.56 -4.86 -9.93
CA ARG A 92 -4.04 -6.12 -9.32
C ARG A 92 -3.86 -7.33 -10.24
N GLU A 93 -3.94 -7.18 -11.55
CA GLU A 93 -3.63 -8.27 -12.48
C GLU A 93 -2.15 -8.69 -12.38
N CYS A 94 -1.22 -7.73 -12.35
CA CYS A 94 0.20 -8.00 -12.11
C CYS A 94 0.40 -8.62 -10.72
N PHE A 95 -0.22 -8.04 -9.70
CA PHE A 95 -0.15 -8.50 -8.31
C PHE A 95 -0.51 -9.98 -8.19
N ALA A 96 -1.59 -10.40 -8.81
CA ALA A 96 -2.03 -11.79 -8.74
C ALA A 96 -1.12 -12.78 -9.47
N LYS A 97 -0.30 -12.33 -10.41
CA LYS A 97 0.77 -13.12 -11.01
C LYS A 97 2.03 -13.16 -10.13
N ASN A 98 2.25 -12.11 -9.36
CA ASN A 98 3.43 -11.93 -8.51
C ASN A 98 3.30 -12.57 -7.14
N ILE A 99 2.08 -12.68 -6.61
CA ILE A 99 1.79 -13.13 -5.25
C ILE A 99 1.04 -14.45 -5.27
N ASN A 100 1.64 -15.47 -4.67
CA ASN A 100 1.06 -16.81 -4.58
C ASN A 100 0.90 -17.28 -3.11
N GLU A 101 1.23 -16.42 -2.15
CA GLU A 101 1.19 -16.70 -0.74
C GLU A 101 -0.27 -16.78 -0.23
N ASP A 102 -0.62 -17.85 0.50
CA ASP A 102 -1.98 -18.12 0.97
C ASP A 102 -2.43 -17.18 2.12
N ASN A 103 -1.48 -16.48 2.77
CA ASN A 103 -1.73 -15.54 3.86
C ASN A 103 -1.92 -14.10 3.39
N VAL A 104 -2.12 -13.87 2.09
CA VAL A 104 -2.32 -12.54 1.49
C VAL A 104 -3.75 -12.37 1.03
N ILE A 105 -4.35 -11.23 1.41
CA ILE A 105 -5.67 -10.80 0.96
C ILE A 105 -5.50 -9.45 0.27
N ILE A 106 -6.12 -9.26 -0.90
CA ILE A 106 -6.13 -7.96 -1.60
C ILE A 106 -7.55 -7.43 -1.74
N TRP A 107 -7.74 -6.16 -1.36
CA TRP A 107 -8.98 -5.41 -1.50
C TRP A 107 -8.88 -4.42 -2.68
N PRO A 108 -9.91 -4.35 -3.55
CA PRO A 108 -9.89 -3.51 -4.74
C PRO A 108 -10.32 -2.06 -4.46
N TYR A 109 -9.99 -1.53 -3.30
CA TYR A 109 -10.45 -0.22 -2.84
C TYR A 109 -9.33 0.80 -2.78
N GLY A 110 -9.65 2.04 -3.17
CA GLY A 110 -8.93 3.21 -2.69
C GLY A 110 -9.28 3.46 -1.23
N LEU A 111 -8.34 4.03 -0.46
CA LEU A 111 -8.61 4.40 0.93
C LEU A 111 -8.71 5.93 1.06
N SER A 112 -9.78 6.39 1.69
CA SER A 112 -10.11 7.82 1.82
C SER A 112 -10.75 8.12 3.18
N ASP A 113 -11.14 9.37 3.41
CA ASP A 113 -11.85 9.83 4.61
C ASP A 113 -13.35 9.52 4.60
N ARG A 114 -13.88 9.08 3.46
CA ARG A 114 -15.30 8.73 3.26
C ARG A 114 -15.45 7.67 2.18
N SER A 115 -16.64 7.07 2.09
CA SER A 115 -17.02 6.22 0.97
C SER A 115 -17.48 7.10 -0.21
N HIS A 116 -16.83 6.94 -1.36
CA HIS A 116 -17.15 7.64 -2.61
C HIS A 116 -16.52 6.90 -3.80
N SER A 117 -16.84 7.33 -5.02
CA SER A 117 -16.09 6.92 -6.21
C SER A 117 -14.97 7.90 -6.51
N ALA A 118 -13.90 7.41 -7.12
CA ALA A 118 -12.76 8.21 -7.53
C ALA A 118 -12.32 7.80 -8.94
N ASN A 119 -11.54 8.65 -9.60
CA ASN A 119 -10.95 8.37 -10.90
C ASN A 119 -9.46 8.05 -10.78
N GLN A 120 -8.97 7.21 -11.68
CA GLN A 120 -7.55 6.88 -11.78
C GLN A 120 -7.22 6.53 -13.24
N ASP A 121 -6.18 7.14 -13.78
CA ASP A 121 -5.72 6.81 -15.13
C ASP A 121 -5.21 5.36 -15.18
N TYR A 122 -5.35 4.71 -16.32
CA TYR A 122 -5.05 3.29 -16.55
C TYR A 122 -3.69 2.82 -16.00
N ASN A 123 -2.63 3.61 -16.21
CA ASN A 123 -1.27 3.31 -15.76
C ASN A 123 -0.81 4.18 -14.59
N SER A 124 -1.74 4.86 -13.91
CA SER A 124 -1.46 5.77 -12.81
C SER A 124 -1.54 5.06 -11.46
N THR A 125 -0.71 5.51 -10.54
CA THR A 125 -0.83 5.19 -9.11
C THR A 125 -1.63 6.27 -8.36
N ILE A 126 -2.00 7.37 -9.05
CA ILE A 126 -2.61 8.55 -8.45
C ILE A 126 -4.13 8.46 -8.56
N LEU A 127 -4.81 8.46 -7.42
CA LEU A 127 -6.25 8.68 -7.35
C LEU A 127 -6.58 10.17 -7.50
N LYS A 128 -7.71 10.46 -8.14
CA LYS A 128 -8.28 11.80 -8.23
C LYS A 128 -9.66 11.76 -7.57
N ASP A 129 -9.94 12.72 -6.70
CA ASP A 129 -11.25 12.87 -6.05
C ASP A 129 -12.27 13.45 -7.05
N GLU A 130 -12.53 12.69 -8.10
CA GLU A 130 -13.44 12.96 -9.20
C GLU A 130 -14.30 11.72 -9.43
N GLU A 131 -15.49 11.87 -9.97
CA GLU A 131 -16.35 10.72 -10.29
C GLU A 131 -15.63 9.75 -11.24
N GLY A 132 -15.63 8.47 -10.88
CA GLY A 132 -14.93 7.43 -11.63
C GLY A 132 -15.28 6.02 -11.14
N ASP A 133 -14.55 5.04 -11.66
CA ASP A 133 -14.83 3.60 -11.44
C ASP A 133 -14.12 3.02 -10.20
N ILE A 134 -13.30 3.81 -9.50
CA ILE A 134 -12.60 3.35 -8.30
C ILE A 134 -13.48 3.59 -7.07
N GLU A 135 -13.87 2.51 -6.41
CA GLU A 135 -14.55 2.61 -5.11
C GLU A 135 -13.54 2.94 -4.00
N CYS A 136 -13.80 4.02 -3.26
CA CYS A 136 -13.04 4.42 -2.08
C CYS A 136 -13.82 4.13 -0.80
N ARG A 137 -13.11 3.69 0.24
CA ARG A 137 -13.64 3.41 1.58
C ARG A 137 -12.73 3.97 2.65
N THR A 138 -13.23 4.11 3.88
CA THR A 138 -12.38 4.41 5.03
C THR A 138 -11.68 3.13 5.50
N LEU A 139 -10.44 3.24 5.95
CA LEU A 139 -9.75 2.09 6.56
C LEU A 139 -10.48 1.61 7.83
N ASP A 140 -11.08 2.54 8.57
CA ASP A 140 -11.83 2.24 9.81
C ASP A 140 -13.06 1.36 9.56
N SER A 141 -13.65 1.39 8.36
CA SER A 141 -14.80 0.54 7.99
C SER A 141 -14.46 -0.97 7.99
N PHE A 142 -13.20 -1.33 7.87
CA PHE A 142 -12.74 -2.73 7.92
C PHE A 142 -12.53 -3.25 9.35
N GLN A 143 -12.57 -2.38 10.39
CA GLN A 143 -12.45 -2.74 11.80
C GLN A 143 -11.23 -3.62 12.14
N LEU A 144 -10.10 -3.38 11.51
CA LEU A 144 -8.89 -4.20 11.59
C LEU A 144 -8.26 -4.12 12.98
N ARG A 145 -7.86 -5.28 13.51
CA ARG A 145 -7.23 -5.45 14.82
C ARG A 145 -5.95 -6.29 14.71
N ASN A 146 -5.08 -6.16 15.71
CA ASN A 146 -3.80 -6.88 15.76
C ASN A 146 -2.89 -6.59 14.56
N VAL A 147 -2.96 -5.36 14.06
CA VAL A 147 -2.07 -4.86 13.01
C VAL A 147 -0.77 -4.37 13.66
N ASP A 148 0.35 -4.92 13.23
CA ASP A 148 1.68 -4.63 13.79
C ASP A 148 2.53 -3.74 12.86
N PHE A 149 2.19 -3.70 11.57
CA PHE A 149 2.87 -2.89 10.58
C PHE A 149 1.91 -2.33 9.53
N ILE A 150 2.12 -1.09 9.09
CA ILE A 150 1.34 -0.45 8.04
C ILE A 150 2.32 0.27 7.09
N LYS A 151 2.34 -0.15 5.81
CA LYS A 151 2.98 0.60 4.73
C LYS A 151 1.93 1.47 4.06
N ILE A 152 2.27 2.73 3.81
CA ILE A 152 1.41 3.71 3.12
C ILE A 152 2.21 4.34 1.98
N ASP A 153 1.74 4.15 0.75
CA ASP A 153 2.30 4.74 -0.45
C ASP A 153 1.17 4.87 -1.50
N VAL A 154 0.47 6.00 -1.48
CA VAL A 154 -0.77 6.24 -2.25
C VAL A 154 -0.72 7.51 -3.11
N ASP A 155 0.49 8.01 -3.36
CA ASP A 155 0.81 9.04 -4.35
C ASP A 155 -0.04 10.32 -4.28
N GLY A 156 -0.28 10.83 -3.06
CA GLY A 156 -0.96 12.11 -2.83
C GLY A 156 -2.31 11.99 -2.13
N PHE A 157 -2.77 10.76 -1.87
CA PHE A 157 -4.02 10.50 -1.15
C PHE A 157 -3.79 10.21 0.35
N GLU A 158 -2.59 10.51 0.87
CA GLU A 158 -2.20 10.21 2.25
C GLU A 158 -3.07 10.95 3.28
N ILE A 159 -3.45 12.22 3.02
CA ILE A 159 -4.29 12.99 3.96
C ILE A 159 -5.69 12.39 4.11
N PRO A 160 -6.47 12.16 3.02
CA PRO A 160 -7.76 11.50 3.12
C PRO A 160 -7.65 10.12 3.79
N LEU A 161 -6.66 9.32 3.41
CA LEU A 161 -6.42 8.01 4.00
C LEU A 161 -6.21 8.09 5.51
N LEU A 162 -5.31 8.95 6.01
CA LEU A 162 -5.02 9.07 7.44
C LEU A 162 -6.24 9.56 8.22
N ASN A 163 -7.07 10.42 7.64
CA ASN A 163 -8.32 10.86 8.26
C ASN A 163 -9.33 9.71 8.39
N GLY A 164 -9.44 8.84 7.38
CA GLY A 164 -10.32 7.66 7.39
C GLY A 164 -9.73 6.42 8.08
N ALA A 165 -8.54 6.56 8.70
CA ALA A 165 -7.84 5.49 9.39
C ALA A 165 -7.68 5.74 10.90
N ARG A 166 -8.27 6.81 11.44
CA ARG A 166 -8.00 7.27 12.81
C ARG A 166 -8.28 6.20 13.86
N GLU A 167 -9.41 5.51 13.81
CA GLU A 167 -9.75 4.45 14.76
C GLU A 167 -8.82 3.24 14.62
N THR A 168 -8.51 2.84 13.39
CA THR A 168 -7.57 1.76 13.11
C THR A 168 -6.20 2.09 13.69
N LEU A 169 -5.70 3.32 13.48
CA LEU A 169 -4.41 3.77 14.01
C LEU A 169 -4.43 3.93 15.53
N LEU A 170 -5.54 4.35 16.13
CA LEU A 170 -5.69 4.46 17.59
C LEU A 170 -5.72 3.08 18.27
N ASN A 171 -6.38 2.11 17.67
CA ASN A 171 -6.62 0.79 18.25
C ASN A 171 -5.49 -0.22 17.99
N ASN A 172 -4.50 0.13 17.19
CA ASN A 172 -3.34 -0.71 16.88
C ASN A 172 -2.05 0.04 17.20
N ASN A 173 -1.07 -0.65 17.78
CA ASN A 173 0.28 -0.11 18.00
C ASN A 173 1.20 -0.48 16.84
N ALA A 174 0.73 -0.23 15.62
CA ALA A 174 1.47 -0.57 14.42
C ALA A 174 2.65 0.36 14.19
N VAL A 175 3.75 -0.18 13.69
CA VAL A 175 4.80 0.60 13.05
C VAL A 175 4.26 1.12 11.73
N ILE A 176 4.35 2.42 11.47
CA ILE A 176 3.94 3.01 10.19
C ILE A 176 5.20 3.33 9.38
N ASN A 177 5.22 2.86 8.12
CA ASN A 177 6.13 3.34 7.07
C ASN A 177 5.30 4.08 6.04
N ILE A 178 5.54 5.37 5.87
CA ILE A 178 4.77 6.22 4.97
C ILE A 178 5.69 7.00 4.04
N GLU A 179 5.36 6.99 2.73
CA GLU A 179 6.08 7.82 1.76
C GLU A 179 5.72 9.30 1.90
N MET A 180 6.75 10.16 2.05
CA MET A 180 6.63 11.60 2.26
C MET A 180 7.42 12.39 1.20
N LYS A 181 6.74 12.86 0.16
CA LYS A 181 7.35 13.60 -0.96
C LYS A 181 7.49 15.09 -0.66
N TYR A 182 8.43 15.47 0.20
CA TYR A 182 8.64 16.89 0.60
C TYR A 182 9.09 17.80 -0.54
N ASP A 183 9.77 17.27 -1.52
CA ASP A 183 10.21 17.99 -2.72
C ASP A 183 9.06 18.36 -3.65
N LYS A 184 8.10 17.45 -3.79
CA LYS A 184 6.99 17.60 -4.74
C LYS A 184 5.65 17.97 -4.07
N ARG A 185 5.42 17.51 -2.83
CA ARG A 185 4.13 17.60 -2.11
C ARG A 185 4.33 17.98 -0.65
N LYS A 186 5.15 19.01 -0.38
CA LYS A 186 5.49 19.44 0.98
C LYS A 186 4.27 19.71 1.85
N HIS A 187 3.22 20.33 1.33
CA HIS A 187 2.01 20.64 2.09
C HIS A 187 1.28 19.37 2.55
N ILE A 188 1.26 18.30 1.71
CA ILE A 188 0.68 16.99 2.08
C ILE A 188 1.52 16.37 3.19
N ALA A 189 2.84 16.28 3.01
CA ALA A 189 3.74 15.70 4.00
C ALA A 189 3.60 16.40 5.37
N MET A 190 3.60 17.72 5.40
CA MET A 190 3.43 18.50 6.64
C MET A 190 2.08 18.25 7.32
N LYS A 191 1.00 18.09 6.55
CA LYS A 191 -0.32 17.77 7.10
C LYS A 191 -0.37 16.33 7.65
N CYS A 192 0.24 15.37 6.97
CA CYS A 192 0.37 13.99 7.45
C CYS A 192 1.14 13.93 8.78
N VAL A 193 2.24 14.67 8.89
CA VAL A 193 3.00 14.82 10.16
C VAL A 193 2.10 15.32 11.29
N SER A 194 1.27 16.34 11.04
CA SER A 194 0.32 16.84 12.05
C SER A 194 -0.66 15.76 12.48
N ILE A 195 -1.30 15.09 11.51
CA ILE A 195 -2.30 14.04 11.79
C ILE A 195 -1.68 12.89 12.59
N LEU A 196 -0.50 12.41 12.20
CA LEU A 196 0.18 11.31 12.91
C LEU A 196 0.52 11.69 14.35
N LYS A 197 1.01 12.91 14.59
CA LYS A 197 1.27 13.42 15.95
C LYS A 197 0.01 13.54 16.78
N ASP A 198 -1.09 14.03 16.20
CA ASP A 198 -2.38 14.15 16.87
C ASP A 198 -2.95 12.78 17.33
N ILE A 199 -2.64 11.71 16.58
CA ILE A 199 -3.02 10.32 16.91
C ILE A 199 -2.06 9.72 17.98
N GLY A 200 -0.94 10.38 18.28
CA GLY A 200 0.04 9.93 19.27
C GLY A 200 1.26 9.21 18.68
N TYR A 201 1.45 9.26 17.36
CA TYR A 201 2.67 8.74 16.75
C TYR A 201 3.82 9.73 16.86
N ARG A 202 5.03 9.21 17.04
CA ARG A 202 6.29 9.97 17.03
C ARG A 202 7.15 9.55 15.84
N PHE A 203 7.80 10.52 15.22
CA PHE A 203 8.77 10.31 14.17
C PHE A 203 10.01 9.59 14.71
N ILE A 204 10.49 8.59 14.01
CA ILE A 204 11.68 7.83 14.34
C ILE A 204 12.83 8.16 13.40
N GLN A 205 12.65 7.89 12.12
CA GLN A 205 13.67 8.15 11.10
C GLN A 205 13.08 8.26 9.72
N ARG A 206 13.87 8.81 8.81
CA ARG A 206 13.59 8.80 7.37
C ARG A 206 14.63 7.98 6.63
N THR A 207 14.16 7.23 5.63
CA THR A 207 15.00 6.51 4.67
C THR A 207 14.55 6.86 3.27
N LYS A 208 15.32 7.65 2.54
CA LYS A 208 14.93 8.28 1.26
C LYS A 208 13.64 9.11 1.43
N SER A 209 12.57 8.76 0.71
CA SER A 209 11.25 9.42 0.81
C SER A 209 10.38 8.90 1.95
N ASP A 210 10.72 7.77 2.56
CA ASP A 210 9.87 7.10 3.54
C ASP A 210 10.20 7.51 4.97
N GLU A 211 9.17 7.73 5.76
CA GLU A 211 9.28 7.99 7.20
C GLU A 211 8.71 6.85 8.02
N ILE A 212 9.39 6.57 9.13
CA ILE A 212 9.00 5.56 10.11
C ILE A 212 8.45 6.26 11.35
N TRP A 213 7.25 5.84 11.76
CA TRP A 213 6.52 6.38 12.90
C TRP A 213 6.11 5.28 13.87
N LEU A 214 6.24 5.53 15.18
CA LEU A 214 5.84 4.63 16.26
C LEU A 214 4.91 5.37 17.24
N LYS A 215 4.05 4.61 17.90
CA LYS A 215 3.30 5.07 19.06
C LYS A 215 4.13 5.06 20.34
#